data_fdcb4903977aac387a55c9e313cef9d7
#
_entry.id   fdcb4903977aac387a55c9e313cef9d7
#
_cell.length_a   1.000
_cell.length_b   1.000
_cell.length_c   1.000
_cell.angle_alpha   90.00
_cell.angle_beta   90.00
_cell.angle_gamma   90.00
#
_symmetry.space_group_name_H-M   'P 1'
#
loop_
_entity.id
_entity.type
_entity.pdbx_description
1 polymer ?
#
loop_
_entity_poly.entity_id
_entity_poly.type
_entity_poly.pdbx_seq_one_letter_code
_entity_poly.pdbx_strand_id
1 'polypeptide(L)'
;IQPNHAEAHNNLAMTLLLKGDFKNGWKQYEWRRQCDNFPFEKRDFSQPFWEGTDPKAKSILVWTEQGIGDEIMFSSILPDLLSRNANVIVESDTRMVSLFQRSFPKIRFIPRQNPPNSQLLNTTMDYQTPIGSLGKWFRTDNNSFILNRNTYLYACPKKTSEIRKKYQELAKEKILIGISWKSTGIDQRQTYSKKKKSTLLEHWQPVLAQRNCYFINLQYGNVKQELNEFQKHKDLKIHQDEEIDSLSSLDDFAAQISALDLVISTSNTTVHLAGALGKQVWTLLPHIPDWRWTLEREDTLWYPKMRLFRQHRIGDWSDVFQQIKLALEQYPTNKNTNVLI
;
A
#
# COMPACT_ATOMS: atom_id res chain seq x y z
N ILE A 1 -20.57 7.65 31.09
CA ILE A 1 -20.23 7.19 29.72
C ILE A 1 -20.33 8.41 28.83
N GLN A 2 -19.31 8.68 28.03
CA GLN A 2 -19.27 9.78 27.07
C GLN A 2 -19.61 9.23 25.68
N PRO A 3 -20.87 9.38 25.20
CA PRO A 3 -21.29 8.80 23.92
C PRO A 3 -20.60 9.40 22.69
N ASN A 4 -19.96 10.56 22.83
CA ASN A 4 -19.26 11.26 21.74
C ASN A 4 -17.72 11.19 21.88
N HIS A 5 -17.19 10.15 22.54
CA HIS A 5 -15.74 9.99 22.69
C HIS A 5 -15.11 9.51 21.38
N ALA A 6 -14.44 10.40 20.64
CA ALA A 6 -13.95 10.16 19.29
C ALA A 6 -12.96 8.99 19.20
N GLU A 7 -12.02 8.88 20.14
CA GLU A 7 -11.04 7.79 20.17
C GLU A 7 -11.68 6.42 20.40
N ALA A 8 -12.74 6.36 21.24
CA ALA A 8 -13.47 5.12 21.46
C ALA A 8 -14.20 4.67 20.18
N HIS A 9 -14.83 5.59 19.48
CA HIS A 9 -15.47 5.32 18.18
C HIS A 9 -14.44 4.90 17.13
N ASN A 10 -13.29 5.57 17.06
CA ASN A 10 -12.23 5.20 16.13
C ASN A 10 -11.65 3.81 16.43
N ASN A 11 -11.45 3.47 17.70
CA ASN A 11 -11.00 2.12 18.09
C ASN A 11 -12.06 1.05 17.76
N LEU A 12 -13.33 1.36 17.95
CA LEU A 12 -14.44 0.50 17.54
C LEU A 12 -14.44 0.32 16.02
N ALA A 13 -14.20 1.39 15.25
CA ALA A 13 -14.07 1.31 13.79
C ALA A 13 -12.98 0.31 13.37
N MET A 14 -11.77 0.42 13.94
CA MET A 14 -10.66 -0.49 13.65
C MET A 14 -11.04 -1.95 13.92
N THR A 15 -11.74 -2.19 15.04
CA THR A 15 -12.18 -3.53 15.43
C THR A 15 -13.25 -4.08 14.48
N LEU A 16 -14.26 -3.28 14.12
CA LEU A 16 -15.32 -3.69 13.21
C LEU A 16 -14.77 -3.97 11.79
N LEU A 17 -13.93 -3.09 11.27
CA LEU A 17 -13.28 -3.27 9.97
C LEU A 17 -12.38 -4.50 9.95
N LEU A 18 -11.62 -4.74 11.03
CA LEU A 18 -10.79 -5.94 11.18
C LEU A 18 -11.62 -7.23 11.13
N LYS A 19 -12.82 -7.21 11.72
CA LYS A 19 -13.79 -8.33 11.71
C LYS A 19 -14.54 -8.46 10.37
N GLY A 20 -14.41 -7.50 9.46
CA GLY A 20 -15.15 -7.47 8.18
C GLY A 20 -16.57 -6.89 8.29
N ASP A 21 -16.95 -6.29 9.42
CA ASP A 21 -18.18 -5.52 9.52
C ASP A 21 -17.97 -4.12 8.93
N PHE A 22 -17.87 -4.06 7.60
CA PHE A 22 -17.57 -2.84 6.88
C PHE A 22 -18.63 -1.78 7.03
N LYS A 23 -19.91 -2.16 6.99
CA LYS A 23 -21.05 -1.22 7.08
C LYS A 23 -21.02 -0.40 8.38
N ASN A 24 -20.82 -1.05 9.51
CA ASN A 24 -20.74 -0.37 10.80
C ASN A 24 -19.35 0.23 11.05
N GLY A 25 -18.30 -0.48 10.59
CA GLY A 25 -16.92 -0.02 10.71
C GLY A 25 -16.69 1.34 10.05
N TRP A 26 -17.15 1.52 8.81
CA TRP A 26 -17.00 2.80 8.12
C TRP A 26 -17.79 3.95 8.77
N LYS A 27 -18.96 3.68 9.37
CA LYS A 27 -19.70 4.71 10.13
C LYS A 27 -18.87 5.21 11.31
N GLN A 28 -18.26 4.28 12.03
CA GLN A 28 -17.42 4.61 13.18
C GLN A 28 -16.10 5.25 12.73
N TYR A 29 -15.58 4.90 11.54
CA TYR A 29 -14.34 5.42 11.00
C TYR A 29 -14.36 6.94 10.74
N GLU A 30 -15.52 7.53 10.54
CA GLU A 30 -15.68 8.97 10.37
C GLU A 30 -15.28 9.78 11.62
N TRP A 31 -15.33 9.16 12.82
CA TRP A 31 -14.90 9.78 14.07
C TRP A 31 -13.40 10.06 14.12
N ARG A 32 -12.57 9.41 13.29
CA ARG A 32 -11.12 9.66 13.21
C ARG A 32 -10.79 11.15 13.05
N ARG A 33 -11.65 11.90 12.35
CA ARG A 33 -11.45 13.34 12.10
C ARG A 33 -11.65 14.21 13.35
N GLN A 34 -12.29 13.67 14.38
CA GLN A 34 -12.55 14.34 15.66
C GLN A 34 -11.55 13.93 16.74
N CYS A 35 -10.70 12.92 16.48
CA CYS A 35 -9.66 12.51 17.42
C CYS A 35 -8.61 13.60 17.56
N ASP A 36 -8.21 13.91 18.81
CA ASP A 36 -7.15 14.89 19.11
C ASP A 36 -5.79 14.42 18.58
N ASN A 37 -5.58 13.10 18.62
CA ASN A 37 -4.36 12.43 18.13
C ASN A 37 -4.41 12.04 16.66
N PHE A 38 -5.33 12.59 15.87
CA PHE A 38 -5.35 12.33 14.43
C PHE A 38 -4.05 12.88 13.82
N PRO A 39 -3.19 12.01 13.26
CA PRO A 39 -1.79 12.37 12.98
C PRO A 39 -1.62 13.23 11.73
N PHE A 40 -2.70 13.65 11.10
CA PHE A 40 -2.66 14.35 9.83
C PHE A 40 -3.33 15.71 9.92
N GLU A 41 -2.81 16.59 9.12
CA GLU A 41 -3.30 17.95 9.01
C GLU A 41 -4.75 17.97 8.50
N LYS A 42 -5.63 18.57 9.28
CA LYS A 42 -7.02 18.79 8.88
C LYS A 42 -7.04 19.76 7.70
N ARG A 43 -7.83 19.45 6.69
CA ARG A 43 -8.09 20.36 5.58
C ARG A 43 -9.34 21.19 5.88
N ASP A 44 -9.19 22.48 5.78
CA ASP A 44 -10.28 23.45 6.03
C ASP A 44 -10.77 24.04 4.69
N PHE A 45 -11.32 23.17 3.85
CA PHE A 45 -11.98 23.59 2.62
C PHE A 45 -13.41 24.03 2.92
N SER A 46 -13.87 25.11 2.28
CA SER A 46 -15.19 25.73 2.53
C SER A 46 -16.38 24.91 1.99
N GLN A 47 -16.13 23.94 1.10
CA GLN A 47 -17.18 23.13 0.50
C GLN A 47 -17.79 22.17 1.52
N PRO A 48 -19.10 21.87 1.42
CA PRO A 48 -19.74 20.88 2.27
C PRO A 48 -19.16 19.49 2.02
N PHE A 49 -19.16 18.64 3.07
CA PHE A 49 -18.77 17.25 2.91
C PHE A 49 -19.77 16.50 2.01
N TRP A 50 -19.25 15.62 1.13
CA TRP A 50 -20.07 14.73 0.34
C TRP A 50 -20.63 13.61 1.22
N GLU A 51 -21.96 13.54 1.32
CA GLU A 51 -22.68 12.59 2.18
C GLU A 51 -23.32 11.43 1.36
N GLY A 52 -22.68 11.03 0.24
CA GLY A 52 -23.11 9.88 -0.56
C GLY A 52 -24.31 10.14 -1.48
N THR A 53 -24.70 11.40 -1.66
CA THR A 53 -25.72 11.80 -2.64
C THR A 53 -25.29 11.45 -4.07
N ASP A 54 -26.23 11.43 -5.03
CA ASP A 54 -25.86 11.18 -6.44
C ASP A 54 -24.82 12.19 -6.91
N PRO A 55 -23.60 11.74 -7.27
CA PRO A 55 -22.52 12.63 -7.66
C PRO A 55 -22.53 13.01 -9.14
N LYS A 56 -23.57 12.59 -9.90
CA LYS A 56 -23.68 12.83 -11.34
C LYS A 56 -23.56 14.32 -11.65
N ALA A 57 -22.63 14.65 -12.52
CA ALA A 57 -22.31 16.03 -12.94
C ALA A 57 -21.92 16.97 -11.79
N LYS A 58 -21.59 16.42 -10.60
CA LYS A 58 -21.06 17.18 -9.48
C LYS A 58 -19.53 17.18 -9.47
N SER A 59 -18.95 18.28 -9.02
CA SER A 59 -17.50 18.43 -8.84
C SER A 59 -17.13 18.13 -7.40
N ILE A 60 -16.31 17.10 -7.18
CA ILE A 60 -15.90 16.63 -5.85
C ILE A 60 -14.40 16.76 -5.69
N LEU A 61 -13.99 17.51 -4.67
CA LEU A 61 -12.61 17.53 -4.19
C LEU A 61 -12.40 16.35 -3.25
N VAL A 62 -11.56 15.41 -3.67
CA VAL A 62 -11.06 14.32 -2.82
C VAL A 62 -9.69 14.70 -2.32
N TRP A 63 -9.48 14.71 -1.00
CA TRP A 63 -8.17 15.01 -0.44
C TRP A 63 -7.61 13.82 0.33
N THR A 64 -6.32 13.58 0.15
CA THR A 64 -5.64 12.45 0.78
C THR A 64 -5.32 12.76 2.23
N GLU A 65 -5.35 11.74 3.03
CA GLU A 65 -5.09 11.76 4.47
C GLU A 65 -4.28 10.51 4.86
N GLN A 66 -3.72 10.51 6.05
CA GLN A 66 -2.93 9.41 6.56
C GLN A 66 -1.62 9.20 5.77
N GLY A 67 -1.10 7.97 5.70
CA GLY A 67 0.18 7.70 5.04
C GLY A 67 0.03 7.34 3.56
N ILE A 68 1.15 7.30 2.86
CA ILE A 68 1.22 6.94 1.43
C ILE A 68 0.55 5.58 1.14
N GLY A 69 0.72 4.60 2.03
CA GLY A 69 0.07 3.28 1.87
C GLY A 69 -1.46 3.36 1.89
N ASP A 70 -2.02 4.28 2.70
CA ASP A 70 -3.47 4.53 2.77
C ASP A 70 -3.95 5.25 1.52
N GLU A 71 -3.20 6.23 1.07
CA GLU A 71 -3.48 6.96 -0.16
C GLU A 71 -3.53 6.02 -1.37
N ILE A 72 -2.55 5.12 -1.49
CA ILE A 72 -2.52 4.09 -2.52
C ILE A 72 -3.75 3.18 -2.40
N MET A 73 -4.02 2.64 -1.23
CA MET A 73 -5.11 1.70 -1.03
C MET A 73 -6.47 2.32 -1.34
N PHE A 74 -6.75 3.49 -0.81
CA PHE A 74 -8.03 4.17 -1.02
C PHE A 74 -8.20 4.71 -2.45
N SER A 75 -7.12 4.98 -3.19
CA SER A 75 -7.22 5.38 -4.61
C SER A 75 -7.87 4.29 -5.49
N SER A 76 -7.89 3.03 -5.03
CA SER A 76 -8.66 1.94 -5.67
C SER A 76 -10.17 2.21 -5.75
N ILE A 77 -10.68 3.19 -5.01
CA ILE A 77 -12.11 3.55 -4.99
C ILE A 77 -12.41 4.68 -6.00
N LEU A 78 -11.41 5.40 -6.48
CA LEU A 78 -11.62 6.51 -7.42
C LEU A 78 -12.35 6.10 -8.71
N PRO A 79 -12.10 4.91 -9.31
CA PRO A 79 -12.87 4.44 -10.45
C PRO A 79 -14.37 4.28 -10.17
N ASP A 80 -14.75 3.90 -8.93
CA ASP A 80 -16.16 3.78 -8.55
C ASP A 80 -16.86 5.14 -8.56
N LEU A 81 -16.17 6.18 -8.06
CA LEU A 81 -16.69 7.55 -8.06
C LEU A 81 -16.83 8.08 -9.51
N LEU A 82 -15.83 7.82 -10.37
CA LEU A 82 -15.88 8.17 -11.79
C LEU A 82 -17.02 7.45 -12.53
N SER A 83 -17.29 6.20 -12.20
CA SER A 83 -18.37 5.41 -12.84
C SER A 83 -19.76 5.99 -12.60
N ARG A 84 -19.91 6.82 -11.56
CA ARG A 84 -21.12 7.60 -11.26
C ARG A 84 -21.15 8.97 -11.94
N ASN A 85 -20.26 9.21 -12.93
CA ASN A 85 -20.17 10.47 -13.68
C ASN A 85 -19.89 11.70 -12.82
N ALA A 86 -19.13 11.57 -11.75
CA ALA A 86 -18.60 12.70 -10.98
C ALA A 86 -17.40 13.35 -11.68
N ASN A 87 -17.26 14.66 -11.55
CA ASN A 87 -16.03 15.37 -11.88
C ASN A 87 -15.14 15.35 -10.64
N VAL A 88 -13.99 14.69 -10.72
CA VAL A 88 -13.13 14.46 -9.56
C VAL A 88 -11.82 15.21 -9.70
N ILE A 89 -11.47 15.98 -8.67
CA ILE A 89 -10.11 16.51 -8.47
C ILE A 89 -9.57 15.88 -7.18
N VAL A 90 -8.31 15.47 -7.21
CA VAL A 90 -7.67 14.83 -6.05
C VAL A 90 -6.46 15.65 -5.61
N GLU A 91 -6.45 16.05 -4.33
CA GLU A 91 -5.24 16.55 -3.67
C GLU A 91 -4.47 15.34 -3.14
N SER A 92 -3.20 15.17 -3.56
CA SER A 92 -2.39 14.00 -3.22
C SER A 92 -0.96 14.36 -2.83
N ASP A 93 -0.25 13.43 -2.17
CA ASP A 93 1.19 13.59 -1.91
C ASP A 93 1.94 13.89 -3.21
N THR A 94 2.80 14.89 -3.17
CA THR A 94 3.55 15.37 -4.35
C THR A 94 4.28 14.25 -5.09
N ARG A 95 4.79 13.27 -4.36
CA ARG A 95 5.53 12.12 -4.91
C ARG A 95 4.63 11.14 -5.68
N MET A 96 3.31 11.17 -5.44
CA MET A 96 2.33 10.29 -6.09
C MET A 96 1.73 10.89 -7.36
N VAL A 97 1.80 12.21 -7.54
CA VAL A 97 1.07 12.93 -8.61
C VAL A 97 1.35 12.36 -10.00
N SER A 98 2.61 12.11 -10.36
CA SER A 98 2.98 11.58 -11.69
C SER A 98 2.42 10.18 -11.92
N LEU A 99 2.53 9.30 -10.93
CA LEU A 99 2.01 7.93 -10.98
C LEU A 99 0.48 7.91 -11.06
N PHE A 100 -0.19 8.72 -10.25
CA PHE A 100 -1.65 8.81 -10.24
C PHE A 100 -2.20 9.44 -11.52
N GLN A 101 -1.60 10.52 -12.01
CA GLN A 101 -2.04 11.17 -13.25
C GLN A 101 -1.96 10.22 -14.45
N ARG A 102 -0.92 9.38 -14.51
CA ARG A 102 -0.80 8.32 -15.52
C ARG A 102 -1.85 7.24 -15.36
N SER A 103 -2.14 6.87 -14.11
CA SER A 103 -3.04 5.77 -13.78
C SER A 103 -4.52 6.13 -13.91
N PHE A 104 -4.86 7.39 -13.66
CA PHE A 104 -6.23 7.92 -13.69
C PHE A 104 -6.33 9.15 -14.60
N PRO A 105 -6.23 9.01 -15.93
CA PRO A 105 -6.14 10.14 -16.86
C PRO A 105 -7.36 11.07 -16.87
N LYS A 106 -8.51 10.61 -16.37
CA LYS A 106 -9.74 11.39 -16.24
C LYS A 106 -9.81 12.20 -14.94
N ILE A 107 -8.87 12.03 -14.02
CA ILE A 107 -8.80 12.75 -12.76
C ILE A 107 -7.67 13.77 -12.83
N ARG A 108 -7.91 14.97 -12.34
CA ARG A 108 -6.86 15.96 -12.13
C ARG A 108 -6.27 15.80 -10.75
N PHE A 109 -4.96 15.53 -10.67
CA PHE A 109 -4.21 15.45 -9.42
C PHE A 109 -3.47 16.74 -9.14
N ILE A 110 -3.59 17.27 -7.94
CA ILE A 110 -2.94 18.50 -7.49
C ILE A 110 -2.06 18.15 -6.28
N PRO A 111 -0.79 18.59 -6.28
CA PRO A 111 0.12 18.33 -5.18
C PRO A 111 -0.41 18.90 -3.86
N ARG A 112 -0.36 18.11 -2.79
CA ARG A 112 -0.69 18.54 -1.45
C ARG A 112 0.33 19.55 -0.95
N GLN A 113 -0.15 20.69 -0.48
CA GLN A 113 0.65 21.79 0.04
C GLN A 113 0.02 22.33 1.33
N ASN A 114 0.82 23.02 2.14
CA ASN A 114 0.36 23.79 3.27
C ASN A 114 0.94 25.21 3.20
N PRO A 115 0.11 26.26 3.03
CA PRO A 115 -1.34 26.23 2.81
C PRO A 115 -1.77 25.49 1.54
N PRO A 116 -3.07 25.14 1.38
CA PRO A 116 -3.56 24.44 0.21
C PRO A 116 -3.20 25.15 -1.10
N ASN A 117 -2.93 24.37 -2.14
CA ASN A 117 -2.57 24.88 -3.46
C ASN A 117 -3.63 25.86 -3.98
N SER A 118 -3.20 27.01 -4.48
CA SER A 118 -4.10 28.07 -4.98
C SER A 118 -5.05 27.57 -6.09
N GLN A 119 -4.64 26.58 -6.87
CA GLN A 119 -5.51 25.97 -7.87
C GLN A 119 -6.76 25.30 -7.26
N LEU A 120 -6.67 24.75 -6.04
CA LEU A 120 -7.82 24.20 -5.32
C LEU A 120 -8.73 25.30 -4.78
N LEU A 121 -8.15 26.37 -4.26
CA LEU A 121 -8.90 27.50 -3.70
C LEU A 121 -9.69 28.27 -4.77
N ASN A 122 -9.15 28.34 -5.99
CA ASN A 122 -9.75 29.05 -7.12
C ASN A 122 -10.69 28.19 -8.00
N THR A 123 -10.84 26.90 -7.68
CA THR A 123 -11.74 26.01 -8.42
C THR A 123 -13.05 25.81 -7.68
N THR A 124 -14.17 26.11 -8.35
CA THR A 124 -15.50 25.85 -7.78
C THR A 124 -15.77 24.36 -7.70
N MET A 125 -16.05 23.87 -6.49
CA MET A 125 -16.40 22.48 -6.20
C MET A 125 -17.73 22.42 -5.49
N ASP A 126 -18.57 21.43 -5.83
CA ASP A 126 -19.84 21.21 -5.12
C ASP A 126 -19.60 20.60 -3.73
N TYR A 127 -18.64 19.69 -3.62
CA TYR A 127 -18.37 18.92 -2.41
C TYR A 127 -16.88 18.69 -2.18
N GLN A 128 -16.56 18.36 -0.93
CA GLN A 128 -15.26 17.81 -0.56
C GLN A 128 -15.42 16.48 0.19
N THR A 129 -14.40 15.63 0.16
CA THR A 129 -14.35 14.40 0.96
C THR A 129 -12.92 13.94 1.21
N PRO A 130 -12.57 13.50 2.45
CA PRO A 130 -11.33 12.77 2.64
C PRO A 130 -11.40 11.41 1.92
N ILE A 131 -10.30 10.99 1.33
CA ILE A 131 -10.28 9.76 0.52
C ILE A 131 -10.72 8.50 1.29
N GLY A 132 -10.38 8.43 2.59
CA GLY A 132 -10.79 7.32 3.46
C GLY A 132 -12.28 7.23 3.71
N SER A 133 -13.02 8.36 3.58
CA SER A 133 -14.49 8.38 3.75
C SER A 133 -15.23 7.75 2.57
N LEU A 134 -14.57 7.58 1.41
CA LEU A 134 -15.15 6.90 0.25
C LEU A 134 -15.49 5.44 0.58
N GLY A 135 -14.77 4.81 1.51
CA GLY A 135 -15.06 3.44 1.97
C GLY A 135 -16.49 3.27 2.47
N LYS A 136 -17.05 4.28 3.14
CA LYS A 136 -18.44 4.29 3.66
C LYS A 136 -19.50 4.07 2.57
N TRP A 137 -19.20 4.48 1.34
CA TRP A 137 -20.15 4.46 0.22
C TRP A 137 -19.88 3.36 -0.80
N PHE A 138 -18.62 2.90 -0.88
CA PHE A 138 -18.18 2.01 -1.95
C PHE A 138 -17.60 0.68 -1.46
N ARG A 139 -17.41 0.46 -0.16
CA ARG A 139 -16.83 -0.77 0.42
C ARG A 139 -17.64 -1.25 1.61
N THR A 140 -18.94 -1.43 1.40
CA THR A 140 -19.92 -1.73 2.47
C THR A 140 -19.97 -3.20 2.87
N ASP A 141 -19.48 -4.08 2.02
CA ASP A 141 -19.44 -5.54 2.21
C ASP A 141 -18.30 -6.18 1.38
N ASN A 142 -18.07 -7.48 1.55
CA ASN A 142 -17.03 -8.21 0.81
C ASN A 142 -17.20 -8.14 -0.71
N ASN A 143 -18.43 -8.16 -1.22
CA ASN A 143 -18.70 -8.17 -2.66
C ASN A 143 -18.34 -6.84 -3.30
N SER A 144 -18.47 -5.74 -2.57
CA SER A 144 -18.14 -4.40 -3.05
C SER A 144 -16.65 -4.20 -3.36
N PHE A 145 -15.78 -5.07 -2.85
CA PHE A 145 -14.36 -5.07 -3.21
C PHE A 145 -14.08 -5.85 -4.51
N ILE A 146 -14.93 -6.82 -4.86
CA ILE A 146 -14.70 -7.72 -5.99
C ILE A 146 -14.89 -7.03 -7.33
N LEU A 147 -15.81 -6.08 -7.42
CA LEU A 147 -16.21 -5.41 -8.65
C LEU A 147 -15.06 -4.68 -9.36
N ASN A 148 -14.00 -4.27 -8.63
CA ASN A 148 -12.87 -3.52 -9.16
C ASN A 148 -11.51 -4.11 -8.74
N ARG A 149 -11.40 -5.43 -8.68
CA ARG A 149 -10.18 -6.18 -8.31
C ARG A 149 -9.07 -6.15 -9.38
N ASN A 150 -9.00 -5.12 -10.18
CA ASN A 150 -7.97 -5.01 -11.21
C ASN A 150 -6.77 -4.18 -10.74
N THR A 151 -5.68 -4.32 -11.45
CA THR A 151 -4.58 -3.35 -11.40
C THR A 151 -5.13 -1.96 -11.67
N TYR A 152 -4.82 -1.00 -10.81
CA TYR A 152 -5.31 0.37 -10.96
C TYR A 152 -4.19 1.41 -10.97
N LEU A 153 -2.94 1.03 -10.64
CA LEU A 153 -1.78 1.87 -10.84
C LEU A 153 -0.88 1.30 -11.95
N TYR A 154 -0.32 2.20 -12.76
CA TYR A 154 0.52 1.86 -13.91
C TYR A 154 1.85 2.61 -13.83
N ALA A 155 2.93 1.87 -13.61
CA ALA A 155 4.29 2.42 -13.64
C ALA A 155 4.68 2.89 -15.05
N CYS A 156 5.74 3.69 -15.16
CA CYS A 156 6.30 4.10 -16.44
C CYS A 156 6.82 2.88 -17.23
N PRO A 157 6.23 2.50 -18.40
CA PRO A 157 6.62 1.28 -19.11
C PRO A 157 8.08 1.29 -19.56
N LYS A 158 8.57 2.42 -20.04
CA LYS A 158 9.97 2.59 -20.50
C LYS A 158 10.94 2.29 -19.34
N LYS A 159 10.75 2.99 -18.20
CA LYS A 159 11.61 2.83 -17.02
C LYS A 159 11.52 1.41 -16.44
N THR A 160 10.32 0.82 -16.41
CA THR A 160 10.12 -0.58 -16.00
C THR A 160 10.92 -1.55 -16.87
N SER A 161 10.91 -1.37 -18.19
CA SER A 161 11.65 -2.22 -19.14
C SER A 161 13.15 -2.08 -18.96
N GLU A 162 13.66 -0.85 -18.79
CA GLU A 162 15.09 -0.59 -18.56
C GLU A 162 15.58 -1.24 -17.27
N ILE A 163 14.84 -1.09 -16.17
CA ILE A 163 15.16 -1.70 -14.88
C ILE A 163 15.07 -3.24 -14.97
N ARG A 164 14.04 -3.77 -15.63
CA ARG A 164 13.86 -5.22 -15.82
C ARG A 164 15.07 -5.82 -16.55
N LYS A 165 15.52 -5.20 -17.65
CA LYS A 165 16.68 -5.63 -18.39
C LYS A 165 17.96 -5.62 -17.54
N LYS A 166 18.23 -4.52 -16.82
CA LYS A 166 19.34 -4.39 -15.86
C LYS A 166 19.35 -5.55 -14.85
N TYR A 167 18.20 -5.84 -14.25
CA TYR A 167 18.11 -6.88 -13.23
C TYR A 167 18.22 -8.29 -13.82
N GLN A 168 17.70 -8.53 -15.01
CA GLN A 168 17.83 -9.82 -15.69
C GLN A 168 19.31 -10.13 -16.05
N GLU A 169 20.06 -9.13 -16.48
CA GLU A 169 21.50 -9.27 -16.76
C GLU A 169 22.29 -9.65 -15.49
N LEU A 170 21.95 -9.06 -14.33
CA LEU A 170 22.58 -9.36 -13.05
C LEU A 170 22.14 -10.71 -12.47
N ALA A 171 20.86 -11.00 -12.54
CA ALA A 171 20.26 -12.20 -11.96
C ALA A 171 20.40 -13.44 -12.83
N LYS A 172 20.71 -13.27 -14.11
CA LYS A 172 20.67 -14.33 -15.14
C LYS A 172 19.25 -14.93 -15.22
N GLU A 173 19.11 -16.22 -14.99
CA GLU A 173 17.82 -16.94 -15.07
C GLU A 173 17.05 -17.00 -13.74
N LYS A 174 17.50 -16.30 -12.71
CA LYS A 174 16.88 -16.32 -11.38
C LYS A 174 15.61 -15.49 -11.34
N ILE A 175 14.70 -15.85 -10.42
CA ILE A 175 13.49 -15.11 -10.11
C ILE A 175 13.87 -13.79 -9.43
N LEU A 176 13.34 -12.68 -9.92
CA LEU A 176 13.59 -11.34 -9.35
C LEU A 176 12.60 -11.07 -8.20
N ILE A 177 13.11 -11.04 -6.98
CA ILE A 177 12.29 -10.87 -5.78
C ILE A 177 12.67 -9.58 -5.05
N GLY A 178 11.70 -8.69 -4.91
CA GLY A 178 11.86 -7.51 -4.06
C GLY A 178 11.53 -7.81 -2.61
N ILE A 179 12.35 -7.34 -1.68
CA ILE A 179 12.14 -7.55 -0.24
C ILE A 179 12.12 -6.25 0.54
N SER A 180 11.22 -6.18 1.54
CA SER A 180 11.20 -5.09 2.53
C SER A 180 10.80 -5.66 3.89
N TRP A 181 11.64 -5.43 4.92
CA TRP A 181 11.56 -6.19 6.18
C TRP A 181 11.10 -5.40 7.38
N LYS A 182 10.99 -4.07 7.27
CA LYS A 182 10.53 -3.25 8.38
C LYS A 182 9.63 -2.08 7.95
N SER A 183 8.77 -1.66 8.86
CA SER A 183 7.95 -0.48 8.71
C SER A 183 8.62 0.67 9.47
N THR A 184 9.23 1.60 8.74
CA THR A 184 9.81 2.81 9.28
C THR A 184 8.91 3.98 8.91
N GLY A 185 8.38 4.71 9.86
CA GLY A 185 7.59 5.90 9.58
C GLY A 185 8.13 7.07 10.40
N ILE A 186 7.93 8.27 9.91
CA ILE A 186 8.40 9.53 10.51
C ILE A 186 7.66 9.80 11.85
N ASP A 187 6.45 9.26 12.03
CA ASP A 187 5.66 9.51 13.23
C ASP A 187 6.10 8.63 14.41
N GLN A 188 6.74 9.25 15.39
CA GLN A 188 7.20 8.61 16.64
C GLN A 188 6.04 8.03 17.47
N ARG A 189 4.81 8.55 17.33
CA ARG A 189 3.63 8.10 18.08
C ARG A 189 3.16 6.71 17.69
N GLN A 190 3.52 6.22 16.50
CA GLN A 190 3.18 4.87 16.01
C GLN A 190 4.28 3.82 16.25
N THR A 191 5.27 4.10 17.08
CA THR A 191 6.46 3.26 17.25
C THR A 191 6.13 1.82 17.66
N TYR A 192 5.14 1.62 18.54
CA TYR A 192 4.74 0.30 19.01
C TYR A 192 4.10 -0.55 17.89
N SER A 193 3.18 0.03 17.12
CA SER A 193 2.56 -0.64 15.97
C SER A 193 3.58 -1.01 14.88
N LYS A 194 4.56 -0.14 14.65
CA LYS A 194 5.63 -0.36 13.65
C LYS A 194 6.58 -1.47 14.06
N LYS A 195 6.98 -1.53 15.34
CA LYS A 195 7.82 -2.62 15.88
C LYS A 195 7.14 -3.99 15.71
N LYS A 196 5.83 -4.09 15.96
CA LYS A 196 5.08 -5.35 15.83
C LYS A 196 5.09 -5.94 14.43
N LYS A 197 5.08 -5.11 13.39
CA LYS A 197 5.07 -5.55 11.98
C LYS A 197 6.45 -5.59 11.33
N SER A 198 7.50 -5.16 12.03
CA SER A 198 8.88 -5.22 11.52
C SER A 198 9.53 -6.56 11.87
N THR A 199 10.40 -7.02 10.97
CA THR A 199 11.25 -8.18 11.17
C THR A 199 12.71 -7.75 11.19
N LEU A 200 13.61 -8.64 11.63
CA LEU A 200 15.04 -8.47 11.49
C LEU A 200 15.54 -9.22 10.25
N LEU A 201 16.60 -8.75 9.61
CA LEU A 201 17.19 -9.43 8.44
C LEU A 201 17.64 -10.86 8.74
N GLU A 202 18.01 -11.15 9.98
CA GLU A 202 18.38 -12.48 10.44
C GLU A 202 17.24 -13.50 10.24
N HIS A 203 16.00 -13.08 10.41
CA HIS A 203 14.83 -13.94 10.17
C HIS A 203 14.70 -14.34 8.69
N TRP A 204 15.23 -13.54 7.76
CA TRP A 204 15.10 -13.76 6.32
C TRP A 204 16.08 -14.80 5.77
N GLN A 205 17.01 -15.32 6.57
CA GLN A 205 18.02 -16.29 6.11
C GLN A 205 17.44 -17.49 5.34
N PRO A 206 16.37 -18.16 5.81
CA PRO A 206 15.78 -19.29 5.11
C PRO A 206 15.25 -18.93 3.72
N VAL A 207 14.80 -17.70 3.54
CA VAL A 207 14.31 -17.15 2.28
C VAL A 207 15.47 -16.74 1.37
N LEU A 208 16.43 -15.99 1.91
CA LEU A 208 17.59 -15.48 1.17
C LEU A 208 18.55 -16.58 0.69
N ALA A 209 18.50 -17.76 1.33
CA ALA A 209 19.29 -18.93 0.92
C ALA A 209 18.77 -19.64 -0.33
N GLN A 210 17.64 -19.21 -0.92
CA GLN A 210 17.07 -19.81 -2.14
C GLN A 210 17.91 -19.47 -3.36
N ARG A 211 18.59 -20.49 -3.91
CA ARG A 211 19.60 -20.32 -4.99
C ARG A 211 19.03 -19.88 -6.34
N ASN A 212 17.76 -20.18 -6.60
CA ASN A 212 17.03 -19.80 -7.82
C ASN A 212 16.45 -18.39 -7.76
N CYS A 213 16.69 -17.63 -6.68
CA CYS A 213 16.18 -16.28 -6.48
C CYS A 213 17.30 -15.24 -6.51
N TYR A 214 16.97 -14.05 -6.98
CA TYR A 214 17.81 -12.85 -6.92
C TYR A 214 17.06 -11.79 -6.16
N PHE A 215 17.59 -11.40 -5.00
CA PHE A 215 16.90 -10.50 -4.08
C PHE A 215 17.31 -9.05 -4.30
N ILE A 216 16.31 -8.18 -4.41
CA ILE A 216 16.45 -6.74 -4.60
C ILE A 216 15.89 -6.03 -3.37
N ASN A 217 16.65 -5.09 -2.84
CA ASN A 217 16.22 -4.26 -1.71
C ASN A 217 15.11 -3.29 -2.14
N LEU A 218 13.96 -3.37 -1.49
CA LEU A 218 12.85 -2.43 -1.57
C LEU A 218 12.61 -1.72 -0.23
N GLN A 219 13.48 -1.94 0.77
CA GLN A 219 13.35 -1.30 2.06
C GLN A 219 13.72 0.18 1.93
N TYR A 220 12.76 1.05 2.24
CA TYR A 220 12.95 2.48 2.25
C TYR A 220 13.69 2.98 3.51
N GLY A 221 14.31 4.14 3.38
CA GLY A 221 15.15 4.74 4.41
C GLY A 221 16.61 4.28 4.35
N ASN A 222 17.42 4.80 5.24
CA ASN A 222 18.84 4.46 5.27
C ASN A 222 19.08 3.10 5.94
N VAL A 223 19.26 2.07 5.13
CA VAL A 223 19.54 0.69 5.58
C VAL A 223 20.90 0.17 5.14
N LYS A 224 21.73 1.03 4.56
CA LYS A 224 23.04 0.65 3.99
C LYS A 224 23.96 -0.01 5.01
N GLN A 225 24.02 0.54 6.23
CA GLN A 225 24.85 -0.03 7.29
C GLN A 225 24.34 -1.43 7.70
N GLU A 226 23.02 -1.58 7.93
CA GLU A 226 22.38 -2.85 8.29
C GLU A 226 22.61 -3.93 7.22
N LEU A 227 22.45 -3.57 5.93
CA LEU A 227 22.73 -4.47 4.82
C LEU A 227 24.20 -4.89 4.76
N ASN A 228 25.13 -3.96 4.91
CA ASN A 228 26.56 -4.24 4.91
C ASN A 228 26.98 -5.15 6.07
N GLU A 229 26.47 -4.89 7.27
CA GLU A 229 26.73 -5.74 8.43
C GLU A 229 26.19 -7.15 8.24
N PHE A 230 24.94 -7.27 7.79
CA PHE A 230 24.33 -8.57 7.49
C PHE A 230 25.10 -9.37 6.45
N GLN A 231 25.54 -8.73 5.36
CA GLN A 231 26.23 -9.39 4.25
C GLN A 231 27.68 -9.74 4.56
N LYS A 232 28.35 -9.05 5.49
CA LYS A 232 29.71 -9.38 5.94
C LYS A 232 29.81 -10.75 6.62
N HIS A 233 28.77 -11.14 7.33
CA HIS A 233 28.78 -12.34 8.15
C HIS A 233 28.10 -13.55 7.47
N LYS A 234 27.57 -13.36 6.24
CA LYS A 234 26.79 -14.38 5.54
C LYS A 234 27.00 -14.28 4.03
N ASP A 235 27.18 -15.41 3.37
CA ASP A 235 27.25 -15.47 1.91
C ASP A 235 25.83 -15.31 1.28
N LEU A 236 25.09 -14.30 1.74
CA LEU A 236 23.74 -13.97 1.28
C LEU A 236 23.76 -12.55 0.72
N LYS A 237 23.29 -12.40 -0.53
CA LYS A 237 23.34 -11.12 -1.24
C LYS A 237 21.95 -10.55 -1.45
N ILE A 238 21.81 -9.29 -1.11
CA ILE A 238 20.64 -8.46 -1.41
C ILE A 238 21.15 -7.30 -2.27
N HIS A 239 20.67 -7.21 -3.51
CA HIS A 239 21.07 -6.16 -4.43
C HIS A 239 20.45 -4.82 -4.01
N GLN A 240 21.29 -3.80 -3.82
CA GLN A 240 20.89 -2.42 -3.61
C GLN A 240 21.01 -1.67 -4.93
N ASP A 241 19.91 -1.13 -5.43
CA ASP A 241 19.94 -0.22 -6.58
C ASP A 241 20.11 1.21 -6.10
N GLU A 242 21.29 1.78 -6.26
CA GLU A 242 21.63 3.12 -5.78
C GLU A 242 21.00 4.24 -6.65
N GLU A 243 20.43 3.91 -7.82
CA GLU A 243 19.78 4.86 -8.71
C GLU A 243 18.32 5.14 -8.34
N ILE A 244 17.75 4.33 -7.44
CA ILE A 244 16.34 4.43 -7.06
C ILE A 244 16.21 4.76 -5.59
N ASP A 245 15.70 5.96 -5.30
CA ASP A 245 15.33 6.39 -3.96
C ASP A 245 13.79 6.41 -3.82
N SER A 246 13.27 5.42 -3.11
CA SER A 246 11.83 5.27 -2.84
C SER A 246 11.23 6.39 -1.95
N LEU A 247 12.06 7.21 -1.31
CA LEU A 247 11.58 8.36 -0.53
C LEU A 247 11.42 9.61 -1.39
N SER A 248 12.22 9.78 -2.43
CA SER A 248 12.18 10.94 -3.31
C SER A 248 11.26 10.77 -4.50
N SER A 249 11.22 9.56 -5.12
CA SER A 249 10.41 9.27 -6.31
C SER A 249 9.63 7.96 -6.16
N LEU A 250 8.34 8.07 -5.85
CA LEU A 250 7.46 6.92 -5.83
C LEU A 250 7.12 6.40 -7.23
N ASP A 251 7.27 7.22 -8.27
CA ASP A 251 7.11 6.79 -9.67
C ASP A 251 8.26 5.87 -10.12
N ASP A 252 9.48 6.19 -9.72
CA ASP A 252 10.65 5.35 -9.97
C ASP A 252 10.59 4.05 -9.17
N PHE A 253 10.16 4.14 -7.93
CA PHE A 253 9.93 2.97 -7.08
C PHE A 253 8.82 2.06 -7.64
N ALA A 254 7.76 2.64 -8.21
CA ALA A 254 6.71 1.88 -8.90
C ALA A 254 7.28 1.13 -10.13
N ALA A 255 8.16 1.78 -10.90
CA ALA A 255 8.83 1.15 -12.03
C ALA A 255 9.76 0.00 -11.58
N GLN A 256 10.50 0.18 -10.49
CA GLN A 256 11.32 -0.86 -9.86
C GLN A 256 10.47 -2.06 -9.45
N ILE A 257 9.40 -1.85 -8.70
CA ILE A 257 8.48 -2.91 -8.27
C ILE A 257 7.88 -3.63 -9.48
N SER A 258 7.47 -2.89 -10.52
CA SER A 258 6.89 -3.47 -11.73
C SER A 258 7.87 -4.34 -12.52
N ALA A 259 9.17 -4.09 -12.39
CA ALA A 259 10.23 -4.87 -13.01
C ALA A 259 10.47 -6.25 -12.35
N LEU A 260 9.89 -6.52 -11.18
CA LEU A 260 10.10 -7.75 -10.41
C LEU A 260 9.10 -8.85 -10.75
N ASP A 261 9.39 -10.08 -10.36
CA ASP A 261 8.47 -11.22 -10.48
C ASP A 261 7.60 -11.36 -9.25
N LEU A 262 8.16 -11.12 -8.07
CA LEU A 262 7.50 -11.25 -6.77
C LEU A 262 7.98 -10.16 -5.80
N VAL A 263 7.10 -9.71 -4.94
CA VAL A 263 7.44 -8.86 -3.79
C VAL A 263 7.12 -9.61 -2.51
N ILE A 264 8.08 -9.71 -1.60
CA ILE A 264 7.90 -10.27 -0.25
C ILE A 264 8.20 -9.17 0.76
N SER A 265 7.23 -8.80 1.58
CA SER A 265 7.43 -7.66 2.48
C SER A 265 6.56 -7.76 3.73
N THR A 266 7.01 -7.12 4.80
CA THR A 266 6.13 -6.80 5.93
C THR A 266 5.05 -5.81 5.49
N SER A 267 3.97 -5.67 6.29
CA SER A 267 2.87 -4.74 6.03
C SER A 267 3.32 -3.28 6.12
N ASN A 268 3.76 -2.72 5.01
CA ASN A 268 4.22 -1.33 4.85
C ASN A 268 3.78 -0.76 3.49
N THR A 269 4.24 0.43 3.11
CA THR A 269 3.89 1.08 1.83
C THR A 269 4.23 0.23 0.60
N THR A 270 5.30 -0.56 0.66
CA THR A 270 5.76 -1.39 -0.47
C THR A 270 4.69 -2.40 -0.90
N VAL A 271 4.01 -3.07 0.04
CA VAL A 271 2.96 -4.06 -0.30
C VAL A 271 1.73 -3.40 -0.92
N HIS A 272 1.38 -2.18 -0.47
CA HIS A 272 0.27 -1.43 -1.05
C HIS A 272 0.58 -1.02 -2.49
N LEU A 273 1.79 -0.50 -2.74
CA LEU A 273 2.20 -0.12 -4.09
C LEU A 273 2.30 -1.33 -5.02
N ALA A 274 2.93 -2.41 -4.57
CA ALA A 274 3.04 -3.65 -5.35
C ALA A 274 1.66 -4.27 -5.67
N GLY A 275 0.75 -4.29 -4.69
CA GLY A 275 -0.62 -4.77 -4.88
C GLY A 275 -1.40 -3.92 -5.88
N ALA A 276 -1.31 -2.59 -5.79
CA ALA A 276 -1.95 -1.65 -6.71
C ALA A 276 -1.44 -1.77 -8.15
N LEU A 277 -0.14 -2.08 -8.32
CA LEU A 277 0.51 -2.36 -9.60
C LEU A 277 0.18 -3.77 -10.15
N GLY A 278 -0.64 -4.56 -9.45
CA GLY A 278 -1.05 -5.90 -9.86
C GLY A 278 0.06 -6.95 -9.81
N LYS A 279 1.08 -6.73 -9.02
CA LYS A 279 2.18 -7.69 -8.83
C LYS A 279 1.76 -8.86 -7.93
N GLN A 280 2.45 -9.98 -8.04
CA GLN A 280 2.44 -11.03 -7.03
C GLN A 280 3.08 -10.50 -5.75
N VAL A 281 2.36 -10.55 -4.63
CA VAL A 281 2.84 -10.02 -3.36
C VAL A 281 2.62 -11.03 -2.25
N TRP A 282 3.63 -11.27 -1.44
CA TRP A 282 3.55 -12.05 -0.21
C TRP A 282 3.77 -11.13 0.97
N THR A 283 2.73 -10.95 1.76
CA THR A 283 2.74 -9.98 2.88
C THR A 283 2.85 -10.71 4.21
N LEU A 284 3.89 -10.37 4.97
CA LEU A 284 4.11 -10.88 6.33
C LEU A 284 3.28 -10.06 7.32
N LEU A 285 2.46 -10.73 8.10
CA LEU A 285 1.56 -10.10 9.07
C LEU A 285 1.84 -10.56 10.49
N PRO A 286 1.80 -9.65 11.48
CA PRO A 286 1.82 -10.05 12.88
C PRO A 286 0.53 -10.83 13.24
N HIS A 287 0.53 -11.49 14.39
CA HIS A 287 -0.62 -12.24 14.90
C HIS A 287 -1.89 -11.38 14.98
N ILE A 288 -1.76 -10.13 15.43
CA ILE A 288 -2.84 -9.14 15.38
C ILE A 288 -2.49 -8.14 14.27
N PRO A 289 -3.08 -8.31 13.06
CA PRO A 289 -2.78 -7.45 11.94
C PRO A 289 -3.53 -6.12 12.01
N ASP A 290 -3.20 -5.22 11.10
CA ASP A 290 -3.98 -4.03 10.83
C ASP A 290 -5.35 -4.41 10.21
N TRP A 291 -6.37 -3.59 10.45
CA TRP A 291 -7.74 -3.82 9.99
C TRP A 291 -7.87 -4.08 8.47
N ARG A 292 -6.95 -3.54 7.67
CA ARG A 292 -6.91 -3.69 6.19
C ARG A 292 -6.80 -5.13 5.74
N TRP A 293 -6.20 -5.96 6.58
CA TRP A 293 -5.92 -7.37 6.28
C TRP A 293 -6.97 -8.34 6.79
N THR A 294 -7.99 -7.84 7.53
CA THR A 294 -9.03 -8.65 8.18
C THR A 294 -8.47 -9.83 8.97
N LEU A 295 -9.32 -10.69 9.51
CA LEU A 295 -8.93 -11.92 10.22
C LEU A 295 -9.11 -13.15 9.31
N GLU A 296 -8.41 -14.24 9.64
CA GLU A 296 -8.67 -15.60 9.13
C GLU A 296 -8.64 -15.77 7.61
N ARG A 297 -7.86 -14.94 6.89
CA ARG A 297 -7.72 -15.01 5.43
C ARG A 297 -6.26 -15.15 5.03
N GLU A 298 -6.01 -15.92 3.98
CA GLU A 298 -4.71 -15.98 3.28
C GLU A 298 -4.64 -15.03 2.07
N ASP A 299 -5.78 -14.47 1.63
CA ASP A 299 -5.89 -13.44 0.60
C ASP A 299 -6.26 -12.08 1.21
N THR A 300 -6.40 -11.05 0.40
CA THR A 300 -6.89 -9.73 0.81
C THR A 300 -8.00 -9.24 -0.11
N LEU A 301 -8.93 -8.48 0.45
CA LEU A 301 -10.00 -7.85 -0.31
C LEU A 301 -9.51 -6.73 -1.24
N TRP A 302 -8.39 -6.09 -0.89
CA TRP A 302 -7.85 -4.93 -1.61
C TRP A 302 -7.03 -5.30 -2.85
N TYR A 303 -6.31 -6.44 -2.83
CA TYR A 303 -5.32 -6.78 -3.86
C TYR A 303 -5.44 -8.24 -4.29
N PRO A 304 -5.86 -8.52 -5.55
CA PRO A 304 -6.24 -9.89 -5.97
C PRO A 304 -5.07 -10.87 -6.04
N LYS A 305 -3.83 -10.37 -6.21
CA LYS A 305 -2.61 -11.19 -6.35
C LYS A 305 -1.75 -11.20 -5.09
N MET A 306 -2.32 -10.83 -3.94
CA MET A 306 -1.60 -10.79 -2.69
C MET A 306 -1.96 -11.99 -1.82
N ARG A 307 -0.93 -12.67 -1.31
CA ARG A 307 -1.05 -13.73 -0.30
C ARG A 307 -0.54 -13.23 1.05
N LEU A 308 -1.25 -13.58 2.12
CA LEU A 308 -0.97 -13.17 3.49
C LEU A 308 -0.36 -14.32 4.27
N PHE A 309 0.80 -14.08 4.88
CA PHE A 309 1.50 -15.01 5.76
C PHE A 309 1.41 -14.45 7.19
N ARG A 310 0.73 -15.15 8.09
CA ARG A 310 0.38 -14.65 9.43
C ARG A 310 1.16 -15.36 10.50
N GLN A 311 1.61 -14.61 11.51
CA GLN A 311 2.16 -15.20 12.74
C GLN A 311 1.09 -16.02 13.46
N HIS A 312 1.40 -17.26 13.85
CA HIS A 312 0.56 -18.05 14.74
C HIS A 312 0.75 -17.65 16.20
N ARG A 313 1.94 -17.19 16.58
CA ARG A 313 2.26 -16.72 17.94
C ARG A 313 2.78 -15.30 17.91
N ILE A 314 2.36 -14.49 18.88
CA ILE A 314 2.77 -13.09 18.99
C ILE A 314 4.30 -12.98 19.08
N GLY A 315 4.90 -12.26 18.15
CA GLY A 315 6.34 -11.97 18.10
C GLY A 315 7.21 -13.09 17.52
N ASP A 316 6.66 -14.27 17.25
CA ASP A 316 7.38 -15.36 16.60
C ASP A 316 7.17 -15.34 15.09
N TRP A 317 8.26 -15.08 14.35
CA TRP A 317 8.27 -15.03 12.89
C TRP A 317 8.77 -16.31 12.24
N SER A 318 9.23 -17.30 13.01
CA SER A 318 9.92 -18.49 12.51
C SER A 318 9.03 -19.33 11.58
N ASP A 319 7.77 -19.53 11.95
CA ASP A 319 6.79 -20.26 11.16
C ASP A 319 6.43 -19.53 9.84
N VAL A 320 6.32 -18.19 9.87
CA VAL A 320 6.07 -17.37 8.70
C VAL A 320 7.21 -17.52 7.68
N PHE A 321 8.46 -17.44 8.12
CA PHE A 321 9.61 -17.60 7.23
C PHE A 321 9.77 -19.02 6.69
N GLN A 322 9.38 -20.02 7.48
CA GLN A 322 9.35 -21.42 7.02
C GLN A 322 8.27 -21.61 5.93
N GLN A 323 7.08 -21.06 6.09
CA GLN A 323 6.01 -21.10 5.08
C GLN A 323 6.44 -20.39 3.78
N ILE A 324 7.06 -19.21 3.89
CA ILE A 324 7.57 -18.46 2.72
C ILE A 324 8.64 -19.27 2.00
N LYS A 325 9.58 -19.88 2.72
CA LYS A 325 10.60 -20.76 2.14
C LYS A 325 9.97 -21.89 1.33
N LEU A 326 9.05 -22.65 1.91
CA LEU A 326 8.34 -23.74 1.23
C LEU A 326 7.54 -23.24 0.01
N ALA A 327 6.92 -22.09 0.10
CA ALA A 327 6.20 -21.48 -1.02
C ALA A 327 7.16 -21.07 -2.16
N LEU A 328 8.36 -20.59 -1.84
CA LEU A 328 9.39 -20.26 -2.85
C LEU A 328 9.96 -21.50 -3.55
N GLU A 329 10.11 -22.61 -2.83
CA GLU A 329 10.54 -23.89 -3.42
C GLU A 329 9.56 -24.40 -4.48
N GLN A 330 8.27 -24.04 -4.35
CA GLN A 330 7.20 -24.38 -5.29
C GLN A 330 6.89 -23.26 -6.30
N TYR A 331 7.54 -22.11 -6.20
CA TYR A 331 7.27 -20.97 -7.07
C TYR A 331 7.77 -21.27 -8.51
N PRO A 332 6.93 -21.07 -9.54
CA PRO A 332 7.28 -21.46 -10.91
C PRO A 332 8.49 -20.67 -11.40
N THR A 333 9.52 -21.38 -11.85
CA THR A 333 10.63 -20.79 -12.60
C THR A 333 10.18 -20.47 -14.02
N ASN A 334 10.58 -19.33 -14.57
CA ASN A 334 10.14 -18.76 -15.86
C ASN A 334 10.30 -19.67 -17.11
N LYS A 335 10.68 -20.93 -16.97
CA LYS A 335 10.78 -21.89 -18.11
C LYS A 335 9.41 -22.40 -18.59
N ASN A 336 8.29 -22.16 -17.88
CA ASN A 336 7.00 -22.79 -18.21
C ASN A 336 5.84 -21.81 -18.49
N THR A 337 6.08 -20.52 -18.69
CA THR A 337 5.00 -19.53 -18.93
C THR A 337 4.75 -19.23 -20.42
N ASN A 338 5.25 -20.06 -21.35
CA ASN A 338 4.93 -19.95 -22.79
C ASN A 338 3.76 -20.85 -23.23
N VAL A 339 2.85 -21.20 -22.34
CA VAL A 339 1.61 -21.87 -22.73
C VAL A 339 0.42 -21.17 -22.06
N LEU A 340 -0.44 -20.66 -22.91
CA LEU A 340 -1.75 -20.04 -22.70
C LEU A 340 -1.76 -18.50 -22.74
N ILE A 341 -1.78 -18.02 -23.99
CA ILE A 341 -2.52 -16.79 -24.39
C ILE A 341 -4.00 -17.14 -24.52
#